data_94318dbd5a4c4cf0516962c6c7900e01
#
_entry.id   94318dbd5a4c4cf0516962c6c7900e01
#
_cell.length_a   1.000
_cell.length_b   1.000
_cell.length_c   1.000
_cell.angle_alpha   90.00
_cell.angle_beta   90.00
_cell.angle_gamma   90.00
#
_symmetry.space_group_name_H-M   'P 1'
#
loop_
_entity.id
_entity.type
_entity.pdbx_description
1 polymer ?
#
loop_
_entity_poly.entity_id
_entity_poly.type
_entity_poly.pdbx_seq_one_letter_code
_entity_poly.pdbx_strand_id
1 'polypeptide(L)'
;MADYVGSFFGSNAQQALQQGTQSILLLFPGENDAVSSFNPRRILVPLDGTAAHEPALPAAIMIAQAFGAELHLVVVIPTPGTLTGEQAALGMMLPTTMRAVLDLSQRGAADYLEQVVARCRAEGVTARAEVLRGEVVHEVLNLAERLNVDLIVLASHGRTGLDALLTGSVAPRITERRIRPLLLVRAEKSEDGGS
;
A
#
# COMPACT_ATOMS: atom_id res chain seq x y z
N MET A 1 -16.35 -8.42 -19.58
CA MET A 1 -15.93 -7.23 -18.83
C MET A 1 -14.50 -7.45 -18.28
N ALA A 2 -13.60 -7.99 -19.12
CA ALA A 2 -12.26 -8.44 -18.72
C ALA A 2 -11.12 -7.67 -19.42
N ASP A 3 -11.39 -6.64 -20.21
CA ASP A 3 -10.40 -6.06 -21.12
C ASP A 3 -9.79 -4.70 -20.68
N TYR A 4 -10.09 -4.23 -19.47
CA TYR A 4 -9.60 -2.91 -19.05
C TYR A 4 -8.18 -2.91 -18.47
N VAL A 5 -7.68 -4.05 -17.96
CA VAL A 5 -6.36 -4.14 -17.32
C VAL A 5 -5.22 -4.19 -18.36
N GLY A 6 -5.47 -4.71 -19.54
CA GLY A 6 -4.47 -4.87 -20.62
C GLY A 6 -3.95 -3.55 -21.19
N SER A 7 -4.67 -2.45 -21.02
CA SER A 7 -4.30 -1.16 -21.61
C SER A 7 -3.22 -0.38 -20.86
N PHE A 8 -2.99 -0.70 -19.56
CA PHE A 8 -2.13 0.11 -18.69
C PHE A 8 -0.69 -0.38 -18.58
N PHE A 9 -0.45 -1.67 -18.63
CA PHE A 9 0.86 -2.25 -18.33
C PHE A 9 1.61 -2.85 -19.52
N GLY A 10 0.99 -2.96 -20.67
CA GLY A 10 1.49 -3.81 -21.76
C GLY A 10 1.39 -5.32 -21.41
N SER A 11 1.33 -6.18 -22.44
CA SER A 11 1.08 -7.61 -22.27
C SER A 11 2.10 -8.33 -21.38
N ASN A 12 3.38 -7.96 -21.46
CA ASN A 12 4.47 -8.61 -20.72
C ASN A 12 4.42 -8.29 -19.22
N ALA A 13 4.16 -7.00 -18.85
CA ALA A 13 4.05 -6.60 -17.46
C ALA A 13 2.79 -7.21 -16.80
N GLN A 14 1.68 -7.28 -17.54
CA GLN A 14 0.46 -7.93 -17.08
C GLN A 14 0.67 -9.43 -16.84
N GLN A 15 1.36 -10.13 -17.74
CA GLN A 15 1.67 -11.54 -17.57
C GLN A 15 2.59 -11.79 -16.37
N ALA A 16 3.62 -10.95 -16.16
CA ALA A 16 4.49 -11.02 -14.99
C ALA A 16 3.72 -10.81 -13.67
N LEU A 17 2.78 -9.85 -13.67
CA LEU A 17 1.92 -9.58 -12.52
C LEU A 17 0.99 -10.74 -12.19
N GLN A 18 0.40 -11.39 -13.21
CA GLN A 18 -0.56 -12.49 -13.02
C GLN A 18 0.10 -13.83 -12.69
N GLN A 19 1.22 -14.16 -13.33
CA GLN A 19 1.84 -15.47 -13.25
C GLN A 19 3.09 -15.53 -12.37
N GLY A 20 3.68 -14.38 -12.03
CA GLY A 20 4.90 -14.31 -11.25
C GLY A 20 4.68 -14.68 -9.78
N THR A 21 5.67 -15.36 -9.18
CA THR A 21 5.72 -15.65 -7.74
C THR A 21 6.59 -14.65 -6.98
N GLN A 22 7.24 -13.73 -7.68
CA GLN A 22 8.22 -12.79 -7.12
C GLN A 22 7.64 -11.38 -6.93
N SER A 23 8.31 -10.59 -6.11
CA SER A 23 8.03 -9.15 -5.98
C SER A 23 8.38 -8.42 -7.28
N ILE A 24 7.61 -7.40 -7.65
CA ILE A 24 7.74 -6.69 -8.92
C ILE A 24 7.93 -5.20 -8.67
N LEU A 25 9.02 -4.65 -9.18
CA LEU A 25 9.26 -3.21 -9.19
C LEU A 25 8.80 -2.61 -10.54
N LEU A 26 7.82 -1.73 -10.48
CA LEU A 26 7.34 -0.96 -11.62
C LEU A 26 8.04 0.41 -11.64
N LEU A 27 8.81 0.65 -12.67
CA LEU A 27 9.43 1.93 -12.94
C LEU A 27 8.69 2.61 -14.10
N PHE A 28 8.38 3.88 -13.95
CA PHE A 28 7.74 4.66 -15.01
C PHE A 28 8.80 5.50 -15.71
N PRO A 29 8.88 5.47 -17.07
CA PRO A 29 9.80 6.32 -17.79
C PRO A 29 9.50 7.81 -17.51
N GLY A 30 10.53 8.59 -17.28
CA GLY A 30 10.41 10.05 -17.18
C GLY A 30 10.10 10.68 -18.55
N GLU A 31 9.87 12.00 -18.57
CA GLU A 31 9.49 12.74 -19.79
C GLU A 31 10.45 12.57 -20.97
N ASN A 32 11.68 12.09 -20.76
CA ASN A 32 12.70 11.91 -21.78
C ASN A 32 13.15 10.46 -22.01
N ASP A 33 12.31 9.46 -21.68
CA ASP A 33 12.64 8.03 -21.75
C ASP A 33 13.95 7.63 -21.02
N ALA A 34 14.56 8.56 -20.30
CA ALA A 34 15.70 8.27 -19.45
C ALA A 34 15.20 7.58 -18.19
N VAL A 35 15.58 6.34 -18.00
CA VAL A 35 15.49 5.70 -16.69
C VAL A 35 16.43 6.49 -15.77
N SER A 36 15.88 7.48 -15.08
CA SER A 36 16.60 8.19 -14.03
C SER A 36 17.12 7.14 -13.04
N SER A 37 18.33 7.30 -12.56
CA SER A 37 18.95 6.39 -11.60
C SER A 37 17.98 6.20 -10.43
N PHE A 38 17.48 4.97 -10.24
CA PHE A 38 16.62 4.62 -9.13
C PHE A 38 17.39 4.80 -7.82
N ASN A 39 17.06 5.86 -7.08
CA ASN A 39 17.74 6.24 -5.84
C ASN A 39 16.70 6.79 -4.85
N PRO A 40 15.83 5.94 -4.30
CA PRO A 40 14.76 6.36 -3.42
C PRO A 40 15.32 6.92 -2.10
N ARG A 41 14.85 8.09 -1.70
CA ARG A 41 15.17 8.73 -0.42
C ARG A 41 13.98 8.75 0.54
N ARG A 42 12.77 8.73 0.01
CA ARG A 42 11.51 8.67 0.77
C ARG A 42 10.66 7.54 0.22
N ILE A 43 10.32 6.60 1.09
CA ILE A 43 9.57 5.40 0.75
C ILE A 43 8.26 5.42 1.51
N LEU A 44 7.14 5.35 0.81
CA LEU A 44 5.81 5.25 1.41
C LEU A 44 5.38 3.78 1.51
N VAL A 45 4.94 3.37 2.69
CA VAL A 45 4.47 2.00 2.97
C VAL A 45 3.07 2.08 3.56
N PRO A 46 2.02 1.94 2.76
CA PRO A 46 0.67 1.75 3.25
C PRO A 46 0.52 0.41 3.95
N LEU A 47 -0.07 0.44 5.15
CA LEU A 47 -0.36 -0.72 6.01
C LEU A 47 -1.85 -0.74 6.33
N ASP A 48 -2.38 -1.88 6.70
CA ASP A 48 -3.80 -2.01 7.07
C ASP A 48 -4.05 -2.11 8.58
N GLY A 49 -2.99 -1.98 9.37
CA GLY A 49 -3.07 -2.04 10.83
C GLY A 49 -3.02 -3.46 11.40
N THR A 50 -2.76 -4.48 10.58
CA THR A 50 -2.63 -5.87 11.04
C THR A 50 -1.24 -6.43 10.74
N ALA A 51 -0.70 -7.22 11.68
CA ALA A 51 0.59 -7.88 11.49
C ALA A 51 0.57 -8.91 10.34
N ALA A 52 -0.58 -9.46 10.01
CA ALA A 52 -0.76 -10.40 8.90
C ALA A 52 -0.49 -9.75 7.52
N HIS A 53 -0.58 -8.43 7.43
CA HIS A 53 -0.45 -7.67 6.20
C HIS A 53 0.83 -6.82 6.12
N GLU A 54 1.87 -7.19 6.88
CA GLU A 54 3.18 -6.52 6.88
C GLU A 54 4.25 -7.07 5.90
N PRO A 55 3.96 -7.93 4.90
CA PRO A 55 5.02 -8.46 4.03
C PRO A 55 5.78 -7.37 3.26
N ALA A 56 5.19 -6.18 3.08
CA ALA A 56 5.86 -5.03 2.48
C ALA A 56 6.98 -4.47 3.35
N LEU A 57 6.89 -4.61 4.67
CA LEU A 57 7.77 -3.92 5.62
C LEU A 57 9.22 -4.42 5.56
N PRO A 58 9.54 -5.72 5.57
CA PRO A 58 10.92 -6.21 5.43
C PRO A 58 11.60 -5.73 4.14
N ALA A 59 10.88 -5.75 3.02
CA ALA A 59 11.41 -5.27 1.75
C ALA A 59 11.66 -3.75 1.78
N ALA A 60 10.76 -2.97 2.35
CA ALA A 60 10.92 -1.53 2.51
C ALA A 60 12.09 -1.18 3.42
N ILE A 61 12.28 -1.89 4.53
CA ILE A 61 13.43 -1.72 5.45
C ILE A 61 14.74 -2.02 4.72
N MET A 62 14.83 -3.14 3.99
CA MET A 62 16.02 -3.51 3.23
C MET A 62 16.40 -2.42 2.20
N ILE A 63 15.42 -1.88 1.48
CA ILE A 63 15.66 -0.80 0.52
C ILE A 63 16.07 0.48 1.26
N ALA A 64 15.41 0.82 2.35
CA ALA A 64 15.74 2.00 3.14
C ALA A 64 17.18 1.93 3.68
N GLN A 65 17.63 0.78 4.17
CA GLN A 65 19.01 0.57 4.60
C GLN A 65 20.00 0.72 3.45
N ALA A 66 19.71 0.10 2.29
CA ALA A 66 20.60 0.11 1.12
C ALA A 66 20.81 1.53 0.54
N PHE A 67 19.76 2.37 0.57
CA PHE A 67 19.77 3.70 -0.03
C PHE A 67 19.86 4.86 0.98
N GLY A 68 19.85 4.58 2.28
CA GLY A 68 19.76 5.59 3.33
C GLY A 68 18.47 6.38 3.24
N ALA A 69 17.36 5.71 2.93
CA ALA A 69 16.05 6.32 2.76
C ALA A 69 15.27 6.40 4.09
N GLU A 70 14.32 7.34 4.16
CA GLU A 70 13.35 7.44 5.24
C GLU A 70 12.07 6.69 4.88
N LEU A 71 11.51 5.93 5.83
CA LEU A 71 10.20 5.28 5.68
C LEU A 71 9.08 6.19 6.18
N HIS A 72 8.02 6.29 5.39
CA HIS A 72 6.76 6.89 5.75
C HIS A 72 5.69 5.80 5.79
N LEU A 73 5.23 5.45 6.99
CA LEU A 73 4.23 4.42 7.22
C LEU A 73 2.86 5.07 7.33
N VAL A 74 1.85 4.52 6.69
CA VAL A 74 0.50 5.08 6.73
C VAL A 74 -0.56 3.99 6.89
N VAL A 75 -1.53 4.24 7.77
CA VAL A 75 -2.79 3.51 7.84
C VAL A 75 -3.91 4.47 7.49
N VAL A 76 -4.81 4.08 6.61
CA VAL A 76 -5.99 4.88 6.25
C VAL A 76 -7.24 4.25 6.84
N ILE A 77 -7.93 4.98 7.71
CA ILE A 77 -9.19 4.57 8.30
C ILE A 77 -10.35 5.19 7.50
N PRO A 78 -11.34 4.41 7.06
CA PRO A 78 -12.49 4.97 6.37
C PRO A 78 -13.23 6.02 7.22
N THR A 79 -13.89 6.95 6.55
CA THR A 79 -14.90 7.81 7.17
C THR A 79 -16.29 7.23 6.94
N PRO A 80 -17.34 7.65 7.67
CA PRO A 80 -18.71 7.21 7.37
C PRO A 80 -19.11 7.41 5.91
N GLY A 81 -18.60 8.45 5.25
CA GLY A 81 -18.90 8.76 3.84
C GLY A 81 -18.08 7.96 2.83
N THR A 82 -17.03 7.27 3.26
CA THR A 82 -16.15 6.44 2.39
C THR A 82 -16.32 4.94 2.65
N LEU A 83 -17.22 4.54 3.56
CA LEU A 83 -17.57 3.14 3.78
C LEU A 83 -18.24 2.55 2.54
N THR A 84 -17.97 1.28 2.26
CA THR A 84 -18.54 0.55 1.12
C THR A 84 -19.18 -0.76 1.57
N GLY A 85 -20.05 -1.33 0.74
CA GLY A 85 -20.66 -2.63 0.98
C GLY A 85 -21.46 -2.70 2.29
N GLU A 86 -21.31 -3.79 3.01
CA GLU A 86 -22.00 -4.03 4.28
C GLU A 86 -21.70 -2.97 5.36
N GLN A 87 -20.48 -2.48 5.41
CA GLN A 87 -20.09 -1.45 6.36
C GLN A 87 -20.85 -0.13 6.12
N ALA A 88 -21.09 0.23 4.87
CA ALA A 88 -21.92 1.39 4.53
C ALA A 88 -23.36 1.21 4.98
N ALA A 89 -23.94 0.03 4.75
CA ALA A 89 -25.30 -0.30 5.19
C ALA A 89 -25.43 -0.26 6.72
N LEU A 90 -24.50 -0.86 7.45
CA LEU A 90 -24.44 -0.81 8.91
C LEU A 90 -24.24 0.62 9.44
N GLY A 91 -23.40 1.41 8.76
CA GLY A 91 -23.19 2.82 9.11
C GLY A 91 -24.44 3.69 8.97
N MET A 92 -25.30 3.39 8.00
CA MET A 92 -26.59 4.06 7.85
C MET A 92 -27.60 3.63 8.95
N MET A 93 -27.58 2.35 9.34
CA MET A 93 -28.49 1.82 10.35
C MET A 93 -28.07 2.18 11.78
N LEU A 94 -26.78 2.22 12.06
CA LEU A 94 -26.19 2.42 13.38
C LEU A 94 -25.07 3.47 13.37
N PRO A 95 -25.38 4.74 13.06
CA PRO A 95 -24.35 5.76 12.81
C PRO A 95 -23.46 6.05 14.04
N THR A 96 -24.04 6.04 15.24
CA THR A 96 -23.30 6.28 16.48
C THR A 96 -22.31 5.14 16.77
N THR A 97 -22.76 3.89 16.61
CA THR A 97 -21.93 2.70 16.78
C THR A 97 -20.80 2.67 15.77
N MET A 98 -21.11 2.97 14.50
CA MET A 98 -20.12 3.01 13.45
C MET A 98 -19.03 4.07 13.71
N ARG A 99 -19.40 5.26 14.17
CA ARG A 99 -18.43 6.28 14.58
C ARG A 99 -17.53 5.78 15.70
N ALA A 100 -18.08 5.16 16.73
CA ALA A 100 -17.29 4.61 17.84
C ALA A 100 -16.32 3.52 17.36
N VAL A 101 -16.74 2.65 16.45
CA VAL A 101 -15.88 1.63 15.83
C VAL A 101 -14.74 2.28 15.05
N LEU A 102 -15.02 3.27 14.21
CA LEU A 102 -13.98 3.97 13.43
C LEU A 102 -13.00 4.74 14.31
N ASP A 103 -13.47 5.33 15.41
CA ASP A 103 -12.58 6.03 16.36
C ASP A 103 -11.71 5.04 17.15
N LEU A 104 -12.24 3.86 17.50
CA LEU A 104 -11.43 2.78 18.10
C LEU A 104 -10.38 2.25 17.11
N SER A 105 -10.77 2.05 15.85
CA SER A 105 -9.85 1.64 14.78
C SER A 105 -8.72 2.64 14.58
N GLN A 106 -9.02 3.94 14.68
CA GLN A 106 -8.00 4.98 14.57
C GLN A 106 -6.97 4.91 15.71
N ARG A 107 -7.43 4.67 16.94
CA ARG A 107 -6.53 4.52 18.10
C ARG A 107 -5.67 3.26 17.94
N GLY A 108 -6.27 2.13 17.61
CA GLY A 108 -5.54 0.89 17.37
C GLY A 108 -4.51 1.01 16.24
N ALA A 109 -4.83 1.75 15.18
CA ALA A 109 -3.90 2.03 14.11
C ALA A 109 -2.72 2.91 14.56
N ALA A 110 -2.95 3.88 15.44
CA ALA A 110 -1.88 4.72 15.98
C ALA A 110 -0.93 3.89 16.84
N ASP A 111 -1.47 3.11 17.79
CA ASP A 111 -0.68 2.23 18.66
C ASP A 111 0.14 1.20 17.85
N TYR A 112 -0.48 0.63 16.82
CA TYR A 112 0.18 -0.28 15.89
C TYR A 112 1.34 0.41 15.15
N LEU A 113 1.12 1.58 14.58
CA LEU A 113 2.15 2.32 13.86
C LEU A 113 3.32 2.74 14.75
N GLU A 114 3.08 3.10 16.01
CA GLU A 114 4.15 3.38 16.97
C GLU A 114 5.07 2.16 17.16
N GLN A 115 4.49 0.96 17.29
CA GLN A 115 5.26 -0.28 17.40
C GLN A 115 6.07 -0.57 16.12
N VAL A 116 5.47 -0.35 14.94
CA VAL A 116 6.17 -0.55 13.65
C VAL A 116 7.33 0.44 13.51
N VAL A 117 7.12 1.71 13.85
CA VAL A 117 8.19 2.74 13.85
C VAL A 117 9.33 2.34 14.79
N ALA A 118 9.00 1.84 15.99
CA ALA A 118 10.03 1.38 16.94
C ALA A 118 10.85 0.22 16.37
N ARG A 119 10.22 -0.74 15.68
CA ARG A 119 10.91 -1.84 14.99
C ARG A 119 11.83 -1.32 13.89
N CYS A 120 11.35 -0.42 13.02
CA CYS A 120 12.19 0.18 11.98
C CYS A 120 13.44 0.86 12.55
N ARG A 121 13.26 1.62 13.64
CA ARG A 121 14.37 2.29 14.33
C ARG A 121 15.37 1.32 14.94
N ALA A 122 14.90 0.22 15.51
CA ALA A 122 15.76 -0.84 16.03
C ALA A 122 16.64 -1.47 14.94
N GLU A 123 16.17 -1.46 13.69
CA GLU A 123 16.91 -1.90 12.51
C GLU A 123 17.74 -0.78 11.86
N GLY A 124 17.87 0.38 12.51
CA GLY A 124 18.69 1.50 12.04
C GLY A 124 18.04 2.33 10.92
N VAL A 125 16.73 2.19 10.71
CA VAL A 125 16.01 2.93 9.66
C VAL A 125 15.21 4.08 10.29
N THR A 126 15.35 5.27 9.71
CA THR A 126 14.51 6.42 10.06
C THR A 126 13.09 6.16 9.57
N ALA A 127 12.12 6.18 10.48
CA ALA A 127 10.73 5.97 10.14
C ALA A 127 9.82 7.00 10.82
N ARG A 128 8.80 7.44 10.08
CA ARG A 128 7.68 8.25 10.54
C ARG A 128 6.38 7.54 10.20
N ALA A 129 5.31 7.85 10.92
CA ALA A 129 4.02 7.25 10.67
C ALA A 129 2.89 8.24 10.89
N GLU A 130 1.79 8.07 10.14
CA GLU A 130 0.56 8.83 10.34
C GLU A 130 -0.68 7.97 10.05
N VAL A 131 -1.78 8.27 10.75
CA VAL A 131 -3.09 7.70 10.50
C VAL A 131 -3.91 8.74 9.75
N LEU A 132 -4.38 8.40 8.56
CA LEU A 132 -5.25 9.24 7.74
C LEU A 132 -6.70 8.77 7.79
N ARG A 133 -7.63 9.63 7.41
CA ARG A 133 -9.06 9.30 7.31
C ARG A 133 -9.59 9.67 5.94
N GLY A 134 -10.17 8.70 5.25
CA GLY A 134 -10.71 8.93 3.93
C GLY A 134 -10.84 7.66 3.09
N GLU A 135 -10.86 7.84 1.79
CA GLU A 135 -10.77 6.75 0.83
C GLU A 135 -9.30 6.36 0.65
N VAL A 136 -9.00 5.07 0.81
CA VAL A 136 -7.62 4.55 0.94
C VAL A 136 -6.72 5.01 -0.19
N VAL A 137 -7.16 4.84 -1.44
CA VAL A 137 -6.33 5.17 -2.61
C VAL A 137 -6.05 6.66 -2.70
N HIS A 138 -7.10 7.44 -2.49
CA HIS A 138 -7.03 8.90 -2.56
C HIS A 138 -6.05 9.44 -1.52
N GLU A 139 -6.16 8.98 -0.27
CA GLU A 139 -5.29 9.44 0.81
C GLU A 139 -3.84 9.00 0.63
N VAL A 140 -3.60 7.77 0.17
CA VAL A 140 -2.24 7.28 -0.14
C VAL A 140 -1.59 8.10 -1.25
N LEU A 141 -2.32 8.41 -2.33
CA LEU A 141 -1.80 9.20 -3.43
C LEU A 141 -1.53 10.65 -3.03
N ASN A 142 -2.45 11.28 -2.30
CA ASN A 142 -2.27 12.63 -1.78
C ASN A 142 -1.05 12.71 -0.85
N LEU A 143 -0.87 11.69 0.00
CA LEU A 143 0.30 11.60 0.86
C LEU A 143 1.59 11.44 0.06
N ALA A 144 1.59 10.59 -0.95
CA ALA A 144 2.73 10.37 -1.84
C ALA A 144 3.15 11.66 -2.55
N GLU A 145 2.20 12.46 -3.02
CA GLU A 145 2.44 13.76 -3.62
C GLU A 145 2.95 14.78 -2.58
N ARG A 146 2.26 14.91 -1.45
CA ARG A 146 2.59 15.87 -0.38
C ARG A 146 4.00 15.66 0.17
N LEU A 147 4.41 14.42 0.36
CA LEU A 147 5.73 14.07 0.85
C LEU A 147 6.78 13.97 -0.26
N ASN A 148 6.38 14.07 -1.51
CA ASN A 148 7.24 13.86 -2.67
C ASN A 148 8.04 12.55 -2.52
N VAL A 149 7.35 11.42 -2.30
CA VAL A 149 7.99 10.11 -2.13
C VAL A 149 8.60 9.61 -3.44
N ASP A 150 9.64 8.80 -3.36
CA ASP A 150 10.37 8.28 -4.52
C ASP A 150 9.95 6.86 -4.86
N LEU A 151 9.33 6.15 -3.89
CA LEU A 151 8.89 4.77 -4.03
C LEU A 151 7.67 4.52 -3.15
N ILE A 152 6.68 3.80 -3.68
CA ILE A 152 5.59 3.23 -2.89
C ILE A 152 5.82 1.72 -2.81
N VAL A 153 5.74 1.14 -1.61
CA VAL A 153 5.87 -0.31 -1.38
C VAL A 153 4.55 -0.85 -0.87
N LEU A 154 3.95 -1.77 -1.62
CA LEU A 154 2.67 -2.40 -1.29
C LEU A 154 2.83 -3.92 -1.13
N ALA A 155 2.18 -4.49 -0.13
CA ALA A 155 2.00 -5.94 -0.06
C ALA A 155 0.87 -6.38 -1.00
N SER A 156 1.07 -7.50 -1.68
CA SER A 156 0.04 -8.15 -2.48
C SER A 156 -0.22 -9.56 -1.95
N HIS A 157 -1.47 -9.86 -1.61
CA HIS A 157 -1.88 -11.16 -1.09
C HIS A 157 -2.27 -12.10 -2.24
N GLY A 158 -1.36 -12.97 -2.68
CA GLY A 158 -1.65 -14.08 -3.58
C GLY A 158 -2.40 -13.69 -4.88
N ARG A 159 -3.07 -14.66 -5.50
CA ARG A 159 -3.90 -14.46 -6.70
C ARG A 159 -5.05 -13.47 -6.47
N THR A 160 -5.63 -13.46 -5.27
CA THR A 160 -6.73 -12.56 -4.90
C THR A 160 -6.27 -11.16 -4.55
N GLY A 161 -5.06 -10.99 -3.99
CA GLY A 161 -4.54 -9.67 -3.61
C GLY A 161 -4.11 -8.82 -4.79
N LEU A 162 -3.45 -9.42 -5.80
CA LEU A 162 -3.11 -8.70 -7.03
C LEU A 162 -4.36 -8.41 -7.86
N ASP A 163 -5.30 -9.34 -7.92
CA ASP A 163 -6.58 -9.11 -8.59
C ASP A 163 -7.37 -8.02 -7.86
N ALA A 164 -7.35 -7.97 -6.53
CA ALA A 164 -7.98 -6.89 -5.78
C ALA A 164 -7.25 -5.54 -5.96
N LEU A 165 -5.91 -5.54 -6.07
CA LEU A 165 -5.13 -4.35 -6.40
C LEU A 165 -5.29 -3.92 -7.86
N LEU A 166 -5.40 -4.89 -8.79
CA LEU A 166 -5.51 -4.63 -10.24
C LEU A 166 -6.97 -4.42 -10.68
N THR A 167 -7.93 -5.09 -10.03
CA THR A 167 -9.37 -4.96 -10.31
C THR A 167 -10.09 -4.01 -9.37
N GLY A 168 -9.54 -3.79 -8.16
CA GLY A 168 -10.11 -2.94 -7.12
C GLY A 168 -9.34 -1.67 -6.87
N SER A 169 -9.35 -0.70 -7.70
CA SER A 169 -9.12 0.73 -7.42
C SER A 169 -7.72 1.27 -7.04
N VAL A 170 -6.77 0.56 -6.45
CA VAL A 170 -5.51 1.17 -5.96
C VAL A 170 -4.42 1.20 -7.02
N ALA A 171 -4.01 0.07 -7.56
CA ALA A 171 -2.89 0.01 -8.51
C ALA A 171 -3.21 0.68 -9.86
N PRO A 172 -4.41 0.53 -10.47
CA PRO A 172 -4.74 1.25 -11.68
C PRO A 172 -4.67 2.77 -11.52
N ARG A 173 -5.18 3.31 -10.41
CA ARG A 173 -5.16 4.75 -10.15
C ARG A 173 -3.77 5.30 -9.86
N ILE A 174 -2.91 4.53 -9.18
CA ILE A 174 -1.50 4.88 -8.98
C ILE A 174 -0.77 4.90 -10.32
N THR A 175 -1.02 3.91 -11.18
CA THR A 175 -0.40 3.82 -12.51
C THR A 175 -0.96 4.82 -13.53
N GLU A 176 -2.25 5.12 -13.51
CA GLU A 176 -2.86 6.14 -14.38
C GLU A 176 -2.21 7.51 -14.20
N ARG A 177 -1.86 7.84 -12.96
CA ARG A 177 -1.21 9.12 -12.68
C ARG A 177 0.29 9.11 -12.90
N ARG A 178 0.92 7.93 -13.18
CA ARG A 178 2.38 7.76 -13.35
C ARG A 178 3.20 8.46 -12.25
N ILE A 179 2.68 8.47 -11.02
CA ILE A 179 3.14 9.41 -10.01
C ILE A 179 4.48 9.00 -9.45
N ARG A 180 4.69 7.68 -9.18
CA ARG A 180 5.91 7.21 -8.50
C ARG A 180 6.19 5.75 -8.81
N PRO A 181 7.48 5.32 -8.79
CA PRO A 181 7.85 3.91 -8.76
C PRO A 181 7.05 3.14 -7.71
N LEU A 182 6.67 1.90 -8.05
CA LEU A 182 5.84 1.04 -7.22
C LEU A 182 6.47 -0.33 -7.08
N LEU A 183 6.77 -0.76 -5.85
CA LEU A 183 7.18 -2.12 -5.53
C LEU A 183 5.98 -2.88 -4.98
N LEU A 184 5.60 -3.94 -5.70
CA LEU A 184 4.62 -4.92 -5.26
C LEU A 184 5.33 -6.10 -4.61
N VAL A 185 5.24 -6.21 -3.29
CA VAL A 185 5.82 -7.31 -2.53
C VAL A 185 4.80 -8.42 -2.40
N ARG A 186 5.17 -9.62 -2.83
CA ARG A 186 4.29 -10.77 -2.71
C ARG A 186 4.32 -11.32 -1.29
N ALA A 187 3.16 -11.38 -0.65
CA ALA A 187 2.99 -12.09 0.60
C ALA A 187 3.04 -13.60 0.32
N GLU A 188 3.91 -14.33 1.02
CA GLU A 188 3.85 -15.79 1.04
C GLU A 188 2.52 -16.22 1.64
N LYS A 189 1.90 -17.26 1.08
CA LYS A 189 0.77 -17.89 1.74
C LYS A 189 1.27 -18.47 3.05
N SER A 190 0.77 -17.98 4.16
CA SER A 190 0.81 -18.78 5.40
C SER A 190 0.09 -20.07 5.08
N GLU A 191 0.82 -21.18 5.06
CA GLU A 191 0.23 -22.52 5.11
C GLU A 191 -0.35 -22.69 6.52
N ASP A 192 -1.50 -22.05 6.77
CA ASP A 192 -2.27 -22.36 7.96
C ASP A 192 -3.02 -23.67 7.72
N GLY A 193 -2.39 -24.73 8.26
CA GLY A 193 -2.93 -25.86 8.96
C GLY A 193 -4.30 -26.40 8.54
N GLY A 194 -4.30 -27.23 7.49
CA GLY A 194 -5.27 -28.31 7.44
C GLY A 194 -4.77 -29.44 8.37
N SER A 195 -5.40 -29.60 9.50
CA SER A 195 -5.51 -30.83 10.27
C SER A 195 -6.86 -30.91 10.93
#